data_458ded6e210afdd1cc391e9a6f20aad5
#
_entry.id   458ded6e210afdd1cc391e9a6f20aad5
#
_cell.length_a   1.000
_cell.length_b   1.000
_cell.length_c   1.000
_cell.angle_alpha   90.00
_cell.angle_beta   90.00
_cell.angle_gamma   90.00
#
_symmetry.space_group_name_H-M   'P 1'
#
loop_
_entity.id
_entity.type
_entity.pdbx_description
1 polymer ?
#
loop_
_entity_poly.entity_id
_entity_poly.type
_entity_poly.pdbx_seq_one_letter_code
_entity_poly.pdbx_strand_id
1 'polypeptide(L)'
;MVTILAKIFIKDSEDKIKQREAYGMLCGVVGIFFNVLLFIGKFLAGTLSNSIAITADAFNNLSDAGSSIVTLLGFKLAGAKPDTEHPFGHGRIEYVSGLVVAAAILLMGYELVRDSIGKIMHPEETEFTLLVAVILIASILVKLYMAYYNRAIGKKLDSAAMKAVATDSLSDTVATTVVLLASVFTHFTGIKIDGYCGLVVGLLVGYAGFDAARETLNPLLGQPPAHEFVEKIDEIVMSHPEVCGMHDLIVHDYGPGRQMISLHAEVPAEGNIMELHDVIDNIENELRETLGCEATIHMDPVVTSDEHVSETKAAMVSLIKAIDEDLSIHDFRMVSGGTHTNLIFDVLAPFGFRLTDEELLTEILESVKEHFGDNYYVVTKIDHSYI
;
A
#
# COMPACT_ATOMS: atom_id res chain seq x y z
N MET A 1 -9.09 -16.03 20.69
CA MET A 1 -8.62 -15.21 21.82
C MET A 1 -8.61 -13.72 21.43
N VAL A 2 -7.82 -13.30 20.44
CA VAL A 2 -7.72 -11.86 20.04
C VAL A 2 -9.08 -11.27 19.67
N THR A 3 -9.92 -11.96 18.93
CA THR A 3 -11.30 -11.52 18.57
C THR A 3 -12.19 -11.31 19.82
N ILE A 4 -12.01 -12.13 20.85
CA ILE A 4 -12.74 -11.99 22.12
C ILE A 4 -12.19 -10.81 22.92
N LEU A 5 -10.85 -10.69 22.99
CA LEU A 5 -10.19 -9.55 23.64
C LEU A 5 -10.55 -8.23 22.95
N ALA A 6 -10.58 -8.22 21.61
CA ALA A 6 -11.02 -7.06 20.85
C ALA A 6 -12.44 -6.62 21.20
N LYS A 7 -13.39 -7.57 21.33
CA LYS A 7 -14.75 -7.25 21.74
C LYS A 7 -14.87 -6.71 23.18
N ILE A 8 -13.92 -7.06 24.06
CA ILE A 8 -13.91 -6.62 25.46
C ILE A 8 -13.23 -5.26 25.61
N PHE A 9 -12.10 -5.08 24.95
CA PHE A 9 -11.22 -3.91 25.15
C PHE A 9 -11.40 -2.81 24.11
N ILE A 10 -11.88 -3.13 22.91
CA ILE A 10 -12.08 -2.17 21.83
C ILE A 10 -13.55 -1.83 21.74
N LYS A 11 -13.92 -0.60 22.13
CA LYS A 11 -15.26 -0.06 21.88
C LYS A 11 -15.38 0.24 20.39
N ASP A 12 -16.53 -0.11 19.80
CA ASP A 12 -16.85 0.35 18.44
C ASP A 12 -16.82 1.90 18.43
N SER A 13 -15.88 2.43 17.70
CA SER A 13 -15.70 3.87 17.50
C SER A 13 -15.93 4.15 16.03
N GLU A 14 -16.71 5.19 15.70
CA GLU A 14 -16.87 5.68 14.34
C GLU A 14 -15.55 6.22 13.76
N ASP A 15 -14.60 6.56 14.64
CA ASP A 15 -13.25 7.03 14.28
C ASP A 15 -12.35 5.84 13.87
N LYS A 16 -12.17 5.67 12.57
CA LYS A 16 -11.36 4.61 11.96
C LYS A 16 -9.90 4.62 12.43
N ILE A 17 -9.33 5.80 12.71
CA ILE A 17 -7.94 5.96 13.16
C ILE A 17 -7.79 5.38 14.57
N LYS A 18 -8.67 5.74 15.51
CA LYS A 18 -8.65 5.20 16.88
C LYS A 18 -8.92 3.71 16.93
N GLN A 19 -9.80 3.21 16.05
CA GLN A 19 -10.06 1.79 15.96
C GLN A 19 -8.81 1.04 15.47
N ARG A 20 -8.10 1.58 14.46
CA ARG A 20 -6.85 1.03 13.93
C ARG A 20 -5.76 0.99 14.99
N GLU A 21 -5.55 2.09 15.71
CA GLU A 21 -4.60 2.17 16.84
C GLU A 21 -4.90 1.12 17.91
N ALA A 22 -6.15 1.01 18.34
CA ALA A 22 -6.57 0.06 19.39
C ALA A 22 -6.33 -1.41 18.97
N TYR A 23 -6.64 -1.78 17.71
CA TYR A 23 -6.37 -3.13 17.19
C TYR A 23 -4.86 -3.37 17.06
N GLY A 24 -4.09 -2.41 16.57
CA GLY A 24 -2.64 -2.48 16.44
C GLY A 24 -1.97 -2.69 17.81
N MET A 25 -2.36 -1.90 18.80
CA MET A 25 -1.87 -2.05 20.17
C MET A 25 -2.23 -3.41 20.78
N LEU A 26 -3.46 -3.88 20.60
CA LEU A 26 -3.88 -5.20 21.10
C LEU A 26 -3.04 -6.32 20.48
N CYS A 27 -2.86 -6.30 19.16
CA CYS A 27 -2.07 -7.30 18.45
C CYS A 27 -0.59 -7.26 18.83
N GLY A 28 -0.02 -6.07 19.01
CA GLY A 28 1.36 -5.90 19.47
C GLY A 28 1.57 -6.47 20.89
N VAL A 29 0.67 -6.15 21.85
CA VAL A 29 0.75 -6.69 23.22
C VAL A 29 0.61 -8.21 23.24
N VAL A 30 -0.33 -8.77 22.46
CA VAL A 30 -0.52 -10.23 22.34
C VAL A 30 0.69 -10.88 21.67
N GLY A 31 1.29 -10.22 20.67
CA GLY A 31 2.52 -10.66 19.99
C GLY A 31 3.70 -10.76 20.97
N ILE A 32 3.94 -9.70 21.75
CA ILE A 32 4.97 -9.68 22.78
C ILE A 32 4.75 -10.82 23.79
N PHE A 33 3.51 -10.97 24.27
CA PHE A 33 3.19 -12.02 25.24
C PHE A 33 3.50 -13.42 24.71
N PHE A 34 3.08 -13.75 23.48
CA PHE A 34 3.34 -15.07 22.90
C PHE A 34 4.82 -15.28 22.61
N ASN A 35 5.52 -14.30 22.06
CA ASN A 35 6.95 -14.44 21.76
C ASN A 35 7.79 -14.59 23.05
N VAL A 36 7.46 -13.87 24.11
CA VAL A 36 8.10 -14.05 25.43
C VAL A 36 7.79 -15.44 26.00
N LEU A 37 6.55 -15.92 25.90
CA LEU A 37 6.16 -17.26 26.34
C LEU A 37 6.93 -18.36 25.59
N LEU A 38 7.05 -18.21 24.28
CA LEU A 38 7.83 -19.14 23.42
C LEU A 38 9.32 -19.08 23.73
N PHE A 39 9.88 -17.87 23.96
CA PHE A 39 11.25 -17.73 24.42
C PHE A 39 11.52 -18.51 25.69
N ILE A 40 10.71 -18.29 26.75
CA ILE A 40 10.88 -18.98 28.03
C ILE A 40 10.78 -20.51 27.85
N GLY A 41 9.76 -20.98 27.15
CA GLY A 41 9.55 -22.42 26.93
C GLY A 41 10.71 -23.06 26.17
N LYS A 42 11.14 -22.47 25.05
CA LYS A 42 12.27 -22.99 24.25
C LYS A 42 13.61 -22.87 24.98
N PHE A 43 13.84 -21.77 25.71
CA PHE A 43 15.06 -21.57 26.48
C PHE A 43 15.22 -22.63 27.59
N LEU A 44 14.15 -22.90 28.35
CA LEU A 44 14.14 -23.99 29.36
C LEU A 44 14.35 -25.35 28.69
N ALA A 45 13.71 -25.63 27.57
CA ALA A 45 13.89 -26.88 26.87
C ALA A 45 15.31 -27.04 26.30
N GLY A 46 15.87 -25.97 25.72
CA GLY A 46 17.24 -25.94 25.19
C GLY A 46 18.29 -26.20 26.28
N THR A 47 18.11 -25.57 27.46
CA THR A 47 19.00 -25.81 28.60
C THR A 47 18.86 -27.21 29.21
N LEU A 48 17.64 -27.74 29.31
CA LEU A 48 17.39 -29.08 29.83
C LEU A 48 17.84 -30.20 28.87
N SER A 49 17.74 -29.96 27.56
CA SER A 49 18.18 -30.92 26.53
C SER A 49 19.63 -30.73 26.08
N ASN A 50 20.31 -29.72 26.60
CA ASN A 50 21.65 -29.30 26.21
C ASN A 50 21.75 -29.00 24.70
N SER A 51 20.64 -28.53 24.09
CA SER A 51 20.52 -28.26 22.66
C SER A 51 20.75 -26.80 22.34
N ILE A 52 21.89 -26.50 21.73
CA ILE A 52 22.24 -25.16 21.25
C ILE A 52 21.24 -24.67 20.20
N ALA A 53 20.75 -25.56 19.33
CA ALA A 53 19.78 -25.21 18.27
C ALA A 53 18.45 -24.72 18.84
N ILE A 54 17.91 -25.36 19.90
CA ILE A 54 16.68 -24.92 20.56
C ILE A 54 16.90 -23.60 21.29
N THR A 55 18.06 -23.44 21.93
CA THR A 55 18.42 -22.19 22.63
C THR A 55 18.54 -21.03 21.64
N ALA A 56 19.16 -21.26 20.48
CA ALA A 56 19.23 -20.25 19.41
C ALA A 56 17.83 -19.85 18.89
N ASP A 57 16.96 -20.87 18.67
CA ASP A 57 15.58 -20.63 18.25
C ASP A 57 14.74 -19.91 19.34
N ALA A 58 15.07 -20.08 20.63
CA ALA A 58 14.50 -19.28 21.70
C ALA A 58 14.87 -17.79 21.57
N PHE A 59 16.13 -17.47 21.31
CA PHE A 59 16.57 -16.08 21.11
C PHE A 59 15.93 -15.44 19.88
N ASN A 60 15.60 -16.22 18.82
CA ASN A 60 14.82 -15.72 17.72
C ASN A 60 13.45 -15.19 18.18
N ASN A 61 12.71 -15.94 19.03
CA ASN A 61 11.44 -15.45 19.57
C ASN A 61 11.60 -14.18 20.45
N LEU A 62 12.75 -14.00 21.09
CA LEU A 62 13.02 -12.74 21.81
C LEU A 62 13.21 -11.56 20.85
N SER A 63 13.86 -11.78 19.70
CA SER A 63 13.97 -10.80 18.61
C SER A 63 12.59 -10.44 18.04
N ASP A 64 11.70 -11.44 17.88
CA ASP A 64 10.32 -11.23 17.40
C ASP A 64 9.48 -10.44 18.40
N ALA A 65 9.73 -10.61 19.71
CA ALA A 65 9.13 -9.74 20.73
C ALA A 65 9.58 -8.28 20.53
N GLY A 66 10.84 -8.06 20.15
CA GLY A 66 11.37 -6.74 19.75
C GLY A 66 10.64 -6.15 18.56
N SER A 67 10.44 -6.93 17.49
CA SER A 67 9.67 -6.52 16.30
C SER A 67 8.21 -6.17 16.65
N SER A 68 7.59 -6.95 17.54
CA SER A 68 6.25 -6.66 18.07
C SER A 68 6.18 -5.34 18.84
N ILE A 69 7.26 -4.98 19.59
CA ILE A 69 7.38 -3.67 20.26
C ILE A 69 7.47 -2.54 19.24
N VAL A 70 8.26 -2.71 18.18
CA VAL A 70 8.39 -1.71 17.09
C VAL A 70 7.02 -1.47 16.44
N THR A 71 6.29 -2.53 16.14
CA THR A 71 4.94 -2.44 15.56
C THR A 71 3.97 -1.72 16.50
N LEU A 72 3.99 -2.05 17.81
CA LEU A 72 3.13 -1.40 18.80
C LEU A 72 3.44 0.10 18.94
N LEU A 73 4.71 0.47 18.98
CA LEU A 73 5.12 1.87 18.99
C LEU A 73 4.73 2.59 17.71
N GLY A 74 4.88 1.92 16.55
CA GLY A 74 4.46 2.42 15.24
C GLY A 74 2.98 2.81 15.23
N PHE A 75 2.08 1.93 15.67
CA PHE A 75 0.64 2.23 15.74
C PHE A 75 0.32 3.37 16.71
N LYS A 76 0.96 3.37 17.89
CA LYS A 76 0.76 4.45 18.88
C LYS A 76 1.19 5.81 18.34
N LEU A 77 2.32 5.88 17.66
CA LEU A 77 2.85 7.12 17.09
C LEU A 77 2.05 7.54 15.84
N ALA A 78 1.64 6.60 15.00
CA ALA A 78 0.81 6.89 13.81
C ALA A 78 -0.53 7.52 14.19
N GLY A 79 -1.11 7.16 15.34
CA GLY A 79 -2.33 7.75 15.90
C GLY A 79 -2.12 9.16 16.51
N ALA A 80 -0.89 9.66 16.64
CA ALA A 80 -0.62 10.98 17.20
C ALA A 80 -1.18 12.10 16.32
N LYS A 81 -1.68 13.15 16.97
CA LYS A 81 -2.20 14.34 16.25
C LYS A 81 -1.08 15.07 15.52
N PRO A 82 -1.43 15.84 14.48
CA PRO A 82 -0.49 16.78 13.87
C PRO A 82 0.12 17.70 14.91
N ASP A 83 1.40 18.02 14.72
CA ASP A 83 2.17 18.97 15.54
C ASP A 83 2.98 19.92 14.64
N THR A 84 3.81 20.77 15.23
CA THR A 84 4.60 21.76 14.49
C THR A 84 5.72 21.15 13.63
N GLU A 85 6.19 19.95 13.97
CA GLU A 85 7.23 19.24 13.21
C GLU A 85 6.61 18.36 12.11
N HIS A 86 5.39 17.83 12.38
CA HIS A 86 4.65 16.96 11.45
C HIS A 86 3.21 17.50 11.26
N PRO A 87 3.03 18.60 10.51
CA PRO A 87 1.73 19.26 10.34
C PRO A 87 0.69 18.37 9.64
N PHE A 88 1.12 17.41 8.81
CA PHE A 88 0.25 16.43 8.15
C PHE A 88 0.03 15.16 8.99
N GLY A 89 0.55 15.13 10.24
CA GLY A 89 0.42 14.02 11.18
C GLY A 89 1.47 12.92 11.01
N HIS A 90 1.31 11.86 11.78
CA HIS A 90 2.31 10.82 11.97
C HIS A 90 1.93 9.48 11.32
N GLY A 91 0.90 9.45 10.46
CA GLY A 91 0.37 8.21 9.88
C GLY A 91 1.41 7.35 9.14
N ARG A 92 2.38 7.97 8.46
CA ARG A 92 3.47 7.28 7.75
C ARG A 92 4.41 6.48 8.67
N ILE A 93 4.41 6.73 9.98
CA ILE A 93 5.21 5.93 10.95
C ILE A 93 4.76 4.45 10.93
N GLU A 94 3.51 4.16 10.59
CA GLU A 94 3.06 2.78 10.40
C GLU A 94 3.84 2.08 9.27
N TYR A 95 4.03 2.75 8.14
CA TYR A 95 4.81 2.19 7.02
C TYR A 95 6.29 2.01 7.41
N VAL A 96 6.87 2.99 8.12
CA VAL A 96 8.25 2.91 8.62
C VAL A 96 8.41 1.73 9.58
N SER A 97 7.47 1.51 10.51
CA SER A 97 7.53 0.36 11.43
C SER A 97 7.38 -0.97 10.69
N GLY A 98 6.52 -1.06 9.68
CA GLY A 98 6.42 -2.23 8.80
C GLY A 98 7.72 -2.50 8.05
N LEU A 99 8.39 -1.46 7.56
CA LEU A 99 9.69 -1.58 6.88
C LEU A 99 10.79 -2.10 7.82
N VAL A 100 10.81 -1.66 9.09
CA VAL A 100 11.75 -2.18 10.10
C VAL A 100 11.53 -3.68 10.34
N VAL A 101 10.27 -4.10 10.43
CA VAL A 101 9.93 -5.53 10.57
C VAL A 101 10.35 -6.32 9.32
N ALA A 102 10.06 -5.80 8.13
CA ALA A 102 10.48 -6.43 6.87
C ALA A 102 12.01 -6.56 6.75
N ALA A 103 12.76 -5.54 7.20
CA ALA A 103 14.23 -5.60 7.28
C ALA A 103 14.72 -6.70 8.24
N ALA A 104 14.05 -6.89 9.38
CA ALA A 104 14.35 -7.99 10.30
C ALA A 104 14.09 -9.37 9.66
N ILE A 105 13.00 -9.53 8.88
CA ILE A 105 12.71 -10.76 8.13
C ILE A 105 13.81 -11.03 7.09
N LEU A 106 14.26 -10.02 6.37
CA LEU A 106 15.36 -10.14 5.40
C LEU A 106 16.67 -10.59 6.07
N LEU A 107 17.00 -10.02 7.22
CA LEU A 107 18.17 -10.42 7.99
C LEU A 107 18.06 -11.87 8.46
N MET A 108 16.88 -12.29 8.95
CA MET A 108 16.62 -13.67 9.35
C MET A 108 16.74 -14.65 8.15
N GLY A 109 16.21 -14.27 6.98
CA GLY A 109 16.38 -15.04 5.75
C GLY A 109 17.85 -15.21 5.38
N TYR A 110 18.64 -14.14 5.45
CA TYR A 110 20.08 -14.19 5.21
C TYR A 110 20.82 -15.10 6.21
N GLU A 111 20.54 -14.97 7.50
CA GLU A 111 21.15 -15.82 8.55
C GLU A 111 20.81 -17.29 8.32
N LEU A 112 19.55 -17.60 8.00
CA LEU A 112 19.09 -18.96 7.74
C LEU A 112 19.80 -19.58 6.51
N VAL A 113 20.01 -18.82 5.44
CA VAL A 113 20.79 -19.24 4.27
C VAL A 113 22.25 -19.51 4.66
N ARG A 114 22.88 -18.59 5.38
CA ARG A 114 24.27 -18.71 5.85
C ARG A 114 24.47 -19.93 6.73
N ASP A 115 23.62 -20.15 7.72
CA ASP A 115 23.71 -21.29 8.63
C ASP A 115 23.43 -22.61 7.92
N SER A 116 22.51 -22.61 6.96
CA SER A 116 22.22 -23.77 6.13
C SER A 116 23.41 -24.19 5.27
N ILE A 117 24.12 -23.22 4.67
CA ILE A 117 25.36 -23.47 3.95
C ILE A 117 26.43 -24.06 4.90
N GLY A 118 26.54 -23.50 6.12
CA GLY A 118 27.44 -24.05 7.16
C GLY A 118 27.14 -25.52 7.48
N LYS A 119 25.86 -25.87 7.66
CA LYS A 119 25.42 -27.26 7.93
C LYS A 119 25.61 -28.20 6.75
N ILE A 120 25.54 -27.73 5.51
CA ILE A 120 25.87 -28.50 4.32
C ILE A 120 27.36 -28.84 4.29
N MET A 121 28.23 -27.87 4.62
CA MET A 121 29.68 -28.05 4.63
C MET A 121 30.19 -28.83 5.83
N HIS A 122 29.55 -28.68 7.00
CA HIS A 122 29.92 -29.31 8.27
C HIS A 122 28.67 -29.92 8.93
N PRO A 123 28.25 -31.14 8.48
CA PRO A 123 27.03 -31.75 8.98
C PRO A 123 27.14 -32.14 10.47
N GLU A 124 26.36 -31.48 11.31
CA GLU A 124 26.29 -31.78 12.76
C GLU A 124 25.28 -32.87 13.06
N GLU A 125 25.47 -33.57 14.20
CA GLU A 125 24.49 -34.53 14.71
C GLU A 125 23.43 -33.79 15.53
N THR A 126 22.16 -33.93 15.13
CA THR A 126 21.03 -33.38 15.84
C THR A 126 20.41 -34.40 16.78
N GLU A 127 20.37 -34.12 18.08
CA GLU A 127 19.66 -34.95 19.05
C GLU A 127 18.16 -34.65 19.02
N PHE A 128 17.38 -35.58 18.46
CA PHE A 128 15.94 -35.49 18.41
C PHE A 128 15.30 -36.23 19.60
N THR A 129 14.68 -35.47 20.51
CA THR A 129 13.95 -36.01 21.67
C THR A 129 12.45 -35.71 21.56
N LEU A 130 11.62 -36.53 22.24
CA LEU A 130 10.16 -36.25 22.29
C LEU A 130 9.84 -34.86 22.84
N LEU A 131 10.61 -34.36 23.81
CA LEU A 131 10.46 -33.04 24.38
C LEU A 131 10.68 -31.97 23.33
N VAL A 132 11.73 -32.10 22.51
CA VAL A 132 12.01 -31.17 21.38
C VAL A 132 10.85 -31.17 20.41
N ALA A 133 10.33 -32.34 20.02
CA ALA A 133 9.20 -32.44 19.13
C ALA A 133 7.95 -31.72 19.66
N VAL A 134 7.59 -31.92 20.92
CA VAL A 134 6.42 -31.27 21.55
C VAL A 134 6.57 -29.75 21.58
N ILE A 135 7.76 -29.24 21.92
CA ILE A 135 8.00 -27.79 21.95
C ILE A 135 7.95 -27.18 20.56
N LEU A 136 8.57 -27.82 19.55
CA LEU A 136 8.51 -27.33 18.17
C LEU A 136 7.07 -27.34 17.64
N ILE A 137 6.28 -28.38 17.89
CA ILE A 137 4.86 -28.44 17.49
C ILE A 137 4.06 -27.32 18.20
N ALA A 138 4.25 -27.14 19.50
CA ALA A 138 3.58 -26.06 20.23
C ALA A 138 3.95 -24.68 19.68
N SER A 139 5.23 -24.48 19.34
CA SER A 139 5.72 -23.25 18.71
C SER A 139 5.05 -23.00 17.37
N ILE A 140 4.98 -24.00 16.49
CA ILE A 140 4.30 -23.95 15.19
C ILE A 140 2.84 -23.52 15.36
N LEU A 141 2.11 -24.15 16.28
CA LEU A 141 0.69 -23.84 16.51
C LEU A 141 0.49 -22.40 17.02
N VAL A 142 1.34 -21.92 17.91
CA VAL A 142 1.27 -20.53 18.41
C VAL A 142 1.59 -19.54 17.31
N LYS A 143 2.67 -19.77 16.53
CA LYS A 143 3.06 -18.89 15.41
C LYS A 143 2.02 -18.89 14.29
N LEU A 144 1.41 -20.02 13.94
CA LEU A 144 0.28 -20.10 13.00
C LEU A 144 -0.90 -19.28 13.50
N TYR A 145 -1.21 -19.34 14.78
CA TYR A 145 -2.27 -18.53 15.36
C TYR A 145 -1.94 -17.03 15.29
N MET A 146 -0.69 -16.65 15.53
CA MET A 146 -0.21 -15.27 15.40
C MET A 146 -0.32 -14.78 13.95
N ALA A 147 0.15 -15.56 12.99
CA ALA A 147 0.01 -15.25 11.56
C ALA A 147 -1.46 -15.07 11.15
N TYR A 148 -2.33 -15.98 11.60
CA TYR A 148 -3.76 -15.92 11.29
C TYR A 148 -4.43 -14.63 11.79
N TYR A 149 -4.27 -14.29 13.09
CA TYR A 149 -4.96 -13.10 13.60
C TYR A 149 -4.36 -11.80 13.07
N ASN A 150 -3.03 -11.71 12.94
CA ASN A 150 -2.39 -10.53 12.36
C ASN A 150 -2.80 -10.32 10.90
N ARG A 151 -2.87 -11.40 10.09
CA ARG A 151 -3.33 -11.32 8.71
C ARG A 151 -4.81 -10.92 8.60
N ALA A 152 -5.67 -11.49 9.46
CA ALA A 152 -7.11 -11.20 9.45
C ALA A 152 -7.39 -9.74 9.82
N ILE A 153 -6.72 -9.23 10.87
CA ILE A 153 -6.90 -7.84 11.33
C ILE A 153 -6.17 -6.88 10.38
N GLY A 154 -4.97 -7.24 9.91
CA GLY A 154 -4.22 -6.45 8.91
C GLY A 154 -5.01 -6.23 7.62
N LYS A 155 -5.74 -7.23 7.14
CA LYS A 155 -6.67 -7.07 6.01
C LYS A 155 -7.86 -6.17 6.34
N LYS A 156 -8.48 -6.35 7.55
CA LYS A 156 -9.63 -5.55 7.98
C LYS A 156 -9.30 -4.06 8.10
N LEU A 157 -8.08 -3.74 8.53
CA LEU A 157 -7.62 -2.38 8.80
C LEU A 157 -6.75 -1.81 7.68
N ASP A 158 -6.48 -2.61 6.66
CA ASP A 158 -5.51 -2.34 5.58
C ASP A 158 -4.15 -1.85 6.11
N SER A 159 -3.58 -2.60 7.07
CA SER A 159 -2.33 -2.28 7.72
C SER A 159 -1.17 -3.08 7.12
N ALA A 160 -0.22 -2.41 6.45
CA ALA A 160 1.00 -3.00 5.93
C ALA A 160 1.89 -3.54 7.08
N ALA A 161 1.99 -2.82 8.20
CA ALA A 161 2.75 -3.26 9.36
C ALA A 161 2.21 -4.58 9.96
N MET A 162 0.89 -4.73 10.07
CA MET A 162 0.29 -5.97 10.56
C MET A 162 0.42 -7.12 9.55
N LYS A 163 0.36 -6.83 8.25
CA LYS A 163 0.64 -7.81 7.19
C LYS A 163 2.09 -8.29 7.28
N ALA A 164 3.06 -7.38 7.50
CA ALA A 164 4.48 -7.73 7.70
C ALA A 164 4.68 -8.65 8.92
N VAL A 165 4.10 -8.33 10.09
CA VAL A 165 4.16 -9.20 11.28
C VAL A 165 3.48 -10.56 11.05
N ALA A 166 2.42 -10.62 10.25
CA ALA A 166 1.80 -11.90 9.87
C ALA A 166 2.73 -12.73 8.98
N THR A 167 3.44 -12.10 8.05
CA THR A 167 4.44 -12.75 7.18
C THR A 167 5.62 -13.26 7.99
N ASP A 168 6.13 -12.50 8.95
CA ASP A 168 7.15 -12.90 9.90
C ASP A 168 6.75 -14.17 10.66
N SER A 169 5.59 -14.16 11.32
CA SER A 169 5.07 -15.32 12.06
C SER A 169 4.84 -16.56 11.17
N LEU A 170 4.48 -16.36 9.90
CA LEU A 170 4.34 -17.43 8.92
C LEU A 170 5.70 -17.98 8.49
N SER A 171 6.69 -17.13 8.27
CA SER A 171 8.07 -17.49 7.94
C SER A 171 8.69 -18.35 9.03
N ASP A 172 8.52 -17.97 10.30
CA ASP A 172 8.93 -18.76 11.45
C ASP A 172 8.25 -20.12 11.51
N THR A 173 6.95 -20.15 11.22
CA THR A 173 6.18 -21.41 11.16
C THR A 173 6.75 -22.35 10.11
N VAL A 174 7.04 -21.84 8.91
CA VAL A 174 7.61 -22.63 7.82
C VAL A 174 9.01 -23.11 8.20
N ALA A 175 9.87 -22.22 8.69
CA ALA A 175 11.22 -22.55 9.12
C ALA A 175 11.21 -23.65 10.20
N THR A 176 10.43 -23.48 11.27
CA THR A 176 10.32 -24.44 12.37
C THR A 176 9.72 -25.79 11.89
N THR A 177 8.75 -25.77 10.95
CA THR A 177 8.16 -26.99 10.40
C THR A 177 9.18 -27.77 9.59
N VAL A 178 9.99 -27.11 8.75
CA VAL A 178 11.03 -27.77 7.96
C VAL A 178 12.12 -28.35 8.86
N VAL A 179 12.54 -27.62 9.90
CA VAL A 179 13.49 -28.11 10.89
C VAL A 179 12.94 -29.36 11.61
N LEU A 180 11.67 -29.33 12.02
CA LEU A 180 11.01 -30.50 12.64
C LEU A 180 10.99 -31.71 11.70
N LEU A 181 10.53 -31.51 10.45
CA LEU A 181 10.46 -32.61 9.46
C LEU A 181 11.86 -33.16 9.11
N ALA A 182 12.84 -32.26 8.94
CA ALA A 182 14.22 -32.66 8.68
C ALA A 182 14.81 -33.43 9.85
N SER A 183 14.57 -33.02 11.09
CA SER A 183 15.03 -33.72 12.29
C SER A 183 14.38 -35.09 12.45
N VAL A 184 13.08 -35.23 12.19
CA VAL A 184 12.36 -36.50 12.16
C VAL A 184 12.92 -37.43 11.08
N PHE A 185 13.10 -36.91 9.86
CA PHE A 185 13.65 -37.69 8.74
C PHE A 185 15.07 -38.19 9.06
N THR A 186 15.94 -37.30 9.55
CA THR A 186 17.31 -37.62 9.93
C THR A 186 17.34 -38.70 11.03
N HIS A 187 16.43 -38.61 12.02
CA HIS A 187 16.34 -39.59 13.10
C HIS A 187 16.02 -41.00 12.59
N PHE A 188 15.11 -41.12 11.59
CA PHE A 188 14.71 -42.43 11.05
C PHE A 188 15.65 -42.96 9.97
N THR A 189 16.28 -42.11 9.17
CA THR A 189 17.09 -42.53 8.00
C THR A 189 18.59 -42.45 8.22
N GLY A 190 19.04 -41.66 9.19
CA GLY A 190 20.47 -41.33 9.38
C GLY A 190 21.03 -40.35 8.31
N ILE A 191 20.21 -39.94 7.34
CA ILE A 191 20.64 -39.05 6.25
C ILE A 191 20.47 -37.57 6.71
N LYS A 192 21.54 -36.81 6.73
CA LYS A 192 21.55 -35.39 7.17
C LYS A 192 21.12 -34.49 6.02
N ILE A 193 19.83 -34.08 6.01
CA ILE A 193 19.26 -33.21 4.96
C ILE A 193 18.92 -31.79 5.45
N ASP A 194 19.08 -31.50 6.73
CA ASP A 194 18.67 -30.26 7.39
C ASP A 194 19.23 -29.02 6.70
N GLY A 195 20.51 -29.04 6.29
CA GLY A 195 21.15 -27.91 5.59
C GLY A 195 20.51 -27.57 4.26
N TYR A 196 20.12 -28.60 3.47
CA TYR A 196 19.45 -28.38 2.18
C TYR A 196 18.03 -27.83 2.36
N CYS A 197 17.28 -28.39 3.30
CA CYS A 197 15.96 -27.92 3.66
C CYS A 197 16.01 -26.47 4.18
N GLY A 198 16.96 -26.19 5.07
CA GLY A 198 17.16 -24.86 5.62
C GLY A 198 17.51 -23.82 4.55
N LEU A 199 18.32 -24.19 3.53
CA LEU A 199 18.67 -23.30 2.42
C LEU A 199 17.43 -22.89 1.61
N VAL A 200 16.57 -23.85 1.26
CA VAL A 200 15.32 -23.58 0.53
C VAL A 200 14.42 -22.66 1.35
N VAL A 201 14.26 -22.93 2.66
CA VAL A 201 13.45 -22.09 3.54
C VAL A 201 14.04 -20.70 3.68
N GLY A 202 15.35 -20.57 3.86
CA GLY A 202 16.02 -19.27 3.94
C GLY A 202 15.79 -18.39 2.72
N LEU A 203 15.80 -18.98 1.52
CA LEU A 203 15.49 -18.26 0.28
C LEU A 203 14.02 -17.84 0.22
N LEU A 204 13.08 -18.70 0.66
CA LEU A 204 11.65 -18.37 0.71
C LEU A 204 11.36 -17.26 1.74
N VAL A 205 11.99 -17.30 2.91
CA VAL A 205 11.88 -16.27 3.94
C VAL A 205 12.45 -14.93 3.43
N GLY A 206 13.62 -14.97 2.76
CA GLY A 206 14.22 -13.80 2.14
C GLY A 206 13.29 -13.17 1.09
N TYR A 207 12.66 -13.98 0.24
CA TYR A 207 11.68 -13.50 -0.73
C TYR A 207 10.45 -12.86 -0.05
N ALA A 208 9.91 -13.51 0.98
CA ALA A 208 8.77 -12.97 1.74
C ALA A 208 9.11 -11.64 2.43
N GLY A 209 10.34 -11.51 2.97
CA GLY A 209 10.83 -10.27 3.54
C GLY A 209 10.98 -9.15 2.51
N PHE A 210 11.43 -9.48 1.29
CA PHE A 210 11.52 -8.53 0.18
C PHE A 210 10.12 -8.02 -0.24
N ASP A 211 9.15 -8.92 -0.35
CA ASP A 211 7.77 -8.55 -0.70
C ASP A 211 7.13 -7.67 0.38
N ALA A 212 7.31 -8.01 1.66
CA ALA A 212 6.86 -7.19 2.79
C ALA A 212 7.52 -5.79 2.80
N ALA A 213 8.82 -5.70 2.49
CA ALA A 213 9.52 -4.43 2.36
C ALA A 213 8.95 -3.57 1.22
N ARG A 214 8.65 -4.19 0.08
CA ARG A 214 8.03 -3.53 -1.06
C ARG A 214 6.63 -3.01 -0.73
N GLU A 215 5.78 -3.81 -0.07
CA GLU A 215 4.42 -3.39 0.36
C GLU A 215 4.44 -2.18 1.30
N THR A 216 5.48 -2.04 2.12
CA THR A 216 5.60 -0.91 3.05
C THR A 216 6.30 0.31 2.44
N LEU A 217 7.17 0.10 1.46
CA LEU A 217 7.92 1.15 0.79
C LEU A 217 7.09 1.86 -0.29
N ASN A 218 6.26 1.13 -1.03
CA ASN A 218 5.45 1.68 -2.12
C ASN A 218 4.57 2.87 -1.69
N PRO A 219 3.82 2.83 -0.57
CA PRO A 219 3.05 3.99 -0.10
C PRO A 219 3.93 5.20 0.26
N LEU A 220 5.16 4.96 0.75
CA LEU A 220 6.10 6.04 1.06
C LEU A 220 6.63 6.73 -0.20
N LEU A 221 6.79 5.97 -1.30
CA LEU A 221 7.22 6.47 -2.61
C LEU A 221 6.10 7.11 -3.43
N GLY A 222 4.83 6.99 -2.99
CA GLY A 222 3.68 7.52 -3.70
C GLY A 222 3.12 6.54 -4.73
N GLN A 223 2.60 5.42 -4.25
CA GLN A 223 1.87 4.49 -5.12
C GLN A 223 0.54 5.10 -5.57
N PRO A 224 0.00 4.65 -6.74
CA PRO A 224 -1.33 5.05 -7.18
C PRO A 224 -2.40 4.72 -6.12
N PRO A 225 -3.45 5.57 -5.98
CA PRO A 225 -4.58 5.26 -5.11
C PRO A 225 -5.33 4.02 -5.61
N ALA A 226 -6.13 3.41 -4.73
CA ALA A 226 -6.99 2.31 -5.13
C ALA A 226 -8.07 2.80 -6.12
N HIS A 227 -8.33 2.03 -7.18
CA HIS A 227 -9.33 2.37 -8.21
C HIS A 227 -10.71 2.68 -7.60
N GLU A 228 -11.16 1.89 -6.63
CA GLU A 228 -12.43 2.12 -5.90
C GLU A 228 -12.47 3.49 -5.19
N PHE A 229 -11.33 3.99 -4.72
CA PHE A 229 -11.26 5.31 -4.07
C PHE A 229 -11.43 6.43 -5.10
N VAL A 230 -10.82 6.30 -6.27
CA VAL A 230 -10.94 7.25 -7.37
C VAL A 230 -12.35 7.27 -7.94
N GLU A 231 -12.96 6.10 -8.17
CA GLU A 231 -14.36 5.99 -8.61
C GLU A 231 -15.32 6.72 -7.67
N LYS A 232 -15.12 6.59 -6.35
CA LYS A 232 -15.94 7.29 -5.37
C LYS A 232 -15.74 8.81 -5.38
N ILE A 233 -14.53 9.29 -5.65
CA ILE A 233 -14.28 10.72 -5.81
C ILE A 233 -15.03 11.22 -7.04
N ASP A 234 -14.90 10.53 -8.17
CA ASP A 234 -15.59 10.87 -9.41
C ASP A 234 -17.11 10.86 -9.24
N GLU A 235 -17.69 9.82 -8.62
CA GLU A 235 -19.12 9.74 -8.31
C GLU A 235 -19.62 10.94 -7.49
N ILE A 236 -18.88 11.36 -6.47
CA ILE A 236 -19.26 12.48 -5.61
C ILE A 236 -19.18 13.79 -6.41
N VAL A 237 -18.04 14.06 -7.05
CA VAL A 237 -17.81 15.32 -7.79
C VAL A 237 -18.81 15.45 -8.95
N MET A 238 -19.00 14.40 -9.74
CA MET A 238 -19.89 14.39 -10.90
C MET A 238 -21.39 14.27 -10.54
N SER A 239 -21.73 14.05 -9.26
CA SER A 239 -23.13 14.06 -8.81
C SER A 239 -23.72 15.48 -8.77
N HIS A 240 -22.89 16.50 -8.77
CA HIS A 240 -23.30 17.90 -8.73
C HIS A 240 -23.54 18.44 -10.16
N PRO A 241 -24.75 18.89 -10.50
CA PRO A 241 -25.11 19.26 -11.88
C PRO A 241 -24.37 20.50 -12.43
N GLU A 242 -23.76 21.30 -11.57
CA GLU A 242 -22.94 22.46 -11.92
C GLU A 242 -21.55 22.07 -12.40
N VAL A 243 -21.10 20.81 -12.14
CA VAL A 243 -19.81 20.30 -12.57
C VAL A 243 -19.97 19.63 -13.93
N CYS A 244 -19.20 20.08 -14.91
CA CYS A 244 -19.23 19.58 -16.29
C CYS A 244 -18.20 18.47 -16.56
N GLY A 245 -17.14 18.40 -15.73
CA GLY A 245 -16.05 17.44 -15.85
C GLY A 245 -15.10 17.50 -14.66
N MET A 246 -14.31 16.44 -14.48
CA MET A 246 -13.25 16.36 -13.48
C MET A 246 -11.97 15.83 -14.14
N HIS A 247 -10.83 16.44 -13.79
CA HIS A 247 -9.51 16.01 -14.28
C HIS A 247 -8.40 16.35 -13.27
N ASP A 248 -7.14 15.99 -13.57
CA ASP A 248 -5.94 16.28 -12.80
C ASP A 248 -6.03 15.86 -11.31
N LEU A 249 -6.67 14.71 -11.05
CA LEU A 249 -6.75 14.18 -9.70
C LEU A 249 -5.35 13.75 -9.20
N ILE A 250 -4.88 14.38 -8.13
CA ILE A 250 -3.66 14.03 -7.42
C ILE A 250 -4.04 13.58 -6.01
N VAL A 251 -3.53 12.42 -5.60
CA VAL A 251 -3.76 11.87 -4.26
C VAL A 251 -2.44 11.78 -3.50
N HIS A 252 -2.35 12.48 -2.38
CA HIS A 252 -1.23 12.40 -1.45
C HIS A 252 -1.60 11.55 -0.24
N ASP A 253 -0.88 10.45 -0.04
CA ASP A 253 -1.04 9.58 1.13
C ASP A 253 -0.04 9.96 2.24
N TYR A 254 -0.57 10.46 3.36
CA TYR A 254 0.20 10.73 4.59
C TYR A 254 -0.01 9.65 5.67
N GLY A 255 -0.46 8.48 5.25
CA GLY A 255 -0.73 7.33 6.09
C GLY A 255 -2.22 7.06 6.23
N PRO A 256 -2.58 5.93 6.82
CA PRO A 256 -3.95 5.45 6.87
C PRO A 256 -4.93 6.46 7.45
N GLY A 257 -5.97 6.78 6.67
CA GLY A 257 -7.00 7.76 7.02
C GLY A 257 -6.52 9.22 7.01
N ARG A 258 -5.42 9.50 6.31
CA ARG A 258 -4.86 10.85 6.13
C ARG A 258 -4.47 11.06 4.68
N GLN A 259 -5.47 11.19 3.84
CA GLN A 259 -5.30 11.48 2.41
C GLN A 259 -5.64 12.94 2.14
N MET A 260 -4.84 13.56 1.29
CA MET A 260 -5.08 14.91 0.77
C MET A 260 -5.17 14.78 -0.75
N ILE A 261 -6.22 15.37 -1.31
CA ILE A 261 -6.45 15.32 -2.75
C ILE A 261 -6.51 16.72 -3.33
N SER A 262 -6.03 16.87 -4.53
CA SER A 262 -6.31 18.04 -5.36
C SER A 262 -6.84 17.55 -6.70
N LEU A 263 -7.83 18.26 -7.23
CA LEU A 263 -8.41 17.96 -8.53
C LEU A 263 -8.92 19.25 -9.18
N HIS A 264 -9.19 19.18 -10.46
CA HIS A 264 -9.81 20.23 -11.23
C HIS A 264 -11.26 19.86 -11.54
N ALA A 265 -12.18 20.82 -11.40
CA ALA A 265 -13.58 20.69 -11.77
C ALA A 265 -13.95 21.72 -12.83
N GLU A 266 -14.38 21.24 -14.00
CA GLU A 266 -14.90 22.07 -15.07
C GLU A 266 -16.28 22.62 -14.65
N VAL A 267 -16.45 23.95 -14.67
CA VAL A 267 -17.71 24.64 -14.34
C VAL A 267 -18.10 25.59 -15.47
N PRO A 268 -19.42 25.90 -15.66
CA PRO A 268 -19.84 26.84 -16.69
C PRO A 268 -19.24 28.24 -16.50
N ALA A 269 -18.53 28.78 -17.49
CA ALA A 269 -17.90 30.08 -17.45
C ALA A 269 -18.94 31.26 -17.30
N GLU A 270 -20.17 31.03 -17.72
CA GLU A 270 -21.27 31.98 -17.65
C GLU A 270 -21.97 31.93 -16.28
N GLY A 271 -21.62 31.01 -15.40
CA GLY A 271 -22.21 30.86 -14.08
C GLY A 271 -21.82 31.98 -13.12
N ASN A 272 -22.62 32.13 -12.08
CA ASN A 272 -22.28 33.06 -10.98
C ASN A 272 -21.13 32.45 -10.17
N ILE A 273 -19.98 33.13 -10.16
CA ILE A 273 -18.78 32.65 -9.49
C ILE A 273 -18.99 32.36 -8.00
N MET A 274 -19.84 33.13 -7.31
CA MET A 274 -20.11 32.92 -5.88
C MET A 274 -20.97 31.67 -5.63
N GLU A 275 -21.92 31.39 -6.51
CA GLU A 275 -22.75 30.20 -6.44
C GLU A 275 -21.94 28.93 -6.78
N LEU A 276 -21.09 29.04 -7.81
CA LEU A 276 -20.20 27.94 -8.20
C LEU A 276 -19.19 27.62 -7.09
N HIS A 277 -18.62 28.65 -6.46
CA HIS A 277 -17.71 28.47 -5.32
C HIS A 277 -18.39 27.76 -4.14
N ASP A 278 -19.65 28.11 -3.84
CA ASP A 278 -20.43 27.47 -2.77
C ASP A 278 -20.67 25.97 -3.09
N VAL A 279 -20.90 25.63 -4.36
CA VAL A 279 -21.00 24.24 -4.81
C VAL A 279 -19.67 23.50 -4.58
N ILE A 280 -18.54 24.11 -4.96
CA ILE A 280 -17.21 23.50 -4.74
C ILE A 280 -16.93 23.28 -3.25
N ASP A 281 -17.21 24.26 -2.39
CA ASP A 281 -17.05 24.11 -0.93
C ASP A 281 -17.92 22.93 -0.39
N ASN A 282 -19.12 22.76 -0.94
CA ASN A 282 -20.00 21.65 -0.56
C ASN A 282 -19.41 20.31 -1.00
N ILE A 283 -18.85 20.22 -2.22
CA ILE A 283 -18.17 19.01 -2.71
C ILE A 283 -16.96 18.66 -1.83
N GLU A 284 -16.11 19.64 -1.49
CA GLU A 284 -14.96 19.43 -0.60
C GLU A 284 -15.39 18.92 0.78
N ASN A 285 -16.49 19.46 1.33
CA ASN A 285 -17.06 18.99 2.60
C ASN A 285 -17.62 17.56 2.48
N GLU A 286 -18.33 17.24 1.40
CA GLU A 286 -18.89 15.90 1.17
C GLU A 286 -17.78 14.85 1.03
N LEU A 287 -16.70 15.17 0.29
CA LEU A 287 -15.50 14.32 0.18
C LEU A 287 -14.86 14.09 1.56
N ARG A 288 -14.78 15.12 2.40
CA ARG A 288 -14.26 15.01 3.76
C ARG A 288 -15.12 14.12 4.64
N GLU A 289 -16.45 14.28 4.61
CA GLU A 289 -17.38 13.53 5.45
C GLU A 289 -17.49 12.06 4.99
N THR A 290 -17.52 11.83 3.69
CA THR A 290 -17.77 10.50 3.11
C THR A 290 -16.50 9.65 3.03
N LEU A 291 -15.39 10.24 2.55
CA LEU A 291 -14.13 9.52 2.29
C LEU A 291 -13.05 9.77 3.36
N GLY A 292 -13.23 10.80 4.20
CA GLY A 292 -12.26 11.15 5.24
C GLY A 292 -10.96 11.74 4.68
N CYS A 293 -10.98 12.32 3.48
CA CYS A 293 -9.86 13.00 2.86
C CYS A 293 -10.04 14.51 2.89
N GLU A 294 -8.93 15.27 2.89
CA GLU A 294 -8.97 16.70 2.68
C GLU A 294 -8.83 16.98 1.18
N ALA A 295 -9.83 17.66 0.60
CA ALA A 295 -9.85 18.00 -0.82
C ALA A 295 -9.57 19.49 -1.03
N THR A 296 -8.91 19.82 -2.13
CA THR A 296 -8.80 21.17 -2.70
C THR A 296 -9.16 21.08 -4.17
N ILE A 297 -10.21 21.80 -4.58
CA ILE A 297 -10.74 21.74 -5.93
C ILE A 297 -10.46 23.05 -6.65
N HIS A 298 -9.73 22.96 -7.76
CA HIS A 298 -9.56 24.10 -8.66
C HIS A 298 -10.74 24.18 -9.63
N MET A 299 -11.34 25.36 -9.74
CA MET A 299 -12.43 25.60 -10.71
C MET A 299 -11.87 25.99 -12.07
N ASP A 300 -12.18 25.21 -13.09
CA ASP A 300 -11.86 25.51 -14.48
C ASP A 300 -13.12 25.97 -15.24
N PRO A 301 -13.23 27.30 -15.55
CA PRO A 301 -14.38 27.79 -16.28
C PRO A 301 -14.34 27.36 -17.74
N VAL A 302 -15.36 26.59 -18.19
CA VAL A 302 -15.53 26.15 -19.57
C VAL A 302 -16.72 26.85 -20.22
N VAL A 303 -16.57 27.26 -21.47
CA VAL A 303 -17.66 27.89 -22.24
C VAL A 303 -18.63 26.81 -22.69
N THR A 304 -19.85 26.83 -22.17
CA THR A 304 -20.90 25.85 -22.50
C THR A 304 -22.02 26.42 -23.38
N SER A 305 -22.12 27.75 -23.50
CA SER A 305 -23.20 28.43 -24.24
C SER A 305 -22.88 28.69 -25.72
N ASP A 306 -21.62 28.55 -26.15
CA ASP A 306 -21.22 28.75 -27.56
C ASP A 306 -21.28 27.45 -28.34
N GLU A 307 -22.22 27.37 -29.28
CA GLU A 307 -22.42 26.17 -30.12
C GLU A 307 -21.17 25.83 -30.96
N HIS A 308 -20.46 26.87 -31.46
CA HIS A 308 -19.22 26.65 -32.23
C HIS A 308 -18.08 26.08 -31.38
N VAL A 309 -17.94 26.52 -30.13
CA VAL A 309 -16.97 25.96 -29.19
C VAL A 309 -17.33 24.49 -28.88
N SER A 310 -18.60 24.20 -28.65
CA SER A 310 -19.10 22.86 -28.34
C SER A 310 -18.92 21.88 -29.51
N GLU A 311 -19.22 22.32 -30.74
CA GLU A 311 -19.00 21.52 -31.95
C GLU A 311 -17.51 21.27 -32.18
N THR A 312 -16.66 22.28 -31.98
CA THR A 312 -15.21 22.14 -32.12
C THR A 312 -14.63 21.18 -31.05
N LYS A 313 -15.08 21.26 -29.79
CA LYS A 313 -14.71 20.31 -28.73
C LYS A 313 -15.09 18.88 -29.14
N ALA A 314 -16.32 18.66 -29.60
CA ALA A 314 -16.78 17.33 -30.02
C ALA A 314 -15.98 16.76 -31.20
N ALA A 315 -15.63 17.61 -32.18
CA ALA A 315 -14.77 17.23 -33.30
C ALA A 315 -13.36 16.87 -32.82
N MET A 316 -12.78 17.65 -31.89
CA MET A 316 -11.48 17.35 -31.27
C MET A 316 -11.48 16.03 -30.50
N VAL A 317 -12.50 15.77 -29.67
CA VAL A 317 -12.65 14.48 -28.97
C VAL A 317 -12.66 13.32 -29.96
N SER A 318 -13.42 13.46 -31.06
CA SER A 318 -13.49 12.42 -32.09
C SER A 318 -12.15 12.20 -32.79
N LEU A 319 -11.41 13.27 -33.04
CA LEU A 319 -10.12 13.26 -33.72
C LEU A 319 -9.04 12.59 -32.83
N ILE A 320 -8.99 12.94 -31.56
CA ILE A 320 -8.06 12.33 -30.60
C ILE A 320 -8.38 10.83 -30.40
N LYS A 321 -9.66 10.46 -30.29
CA LYS A 321 -10.07 9.04 -30.22
C LYS A 321 -9.82 8.26 -31.50
N ALA A 322 -9.69 8.92 -32.64
CA ALA A 322 -9.30 8.25 -33.88
C ALA A 322 -7.79 7.90 -33.92
N ILE A 323 -6.96 8.62 -33.17
CA ILE A 323 -5.54 8.25 -32.96
C ILE A 323 -5.47 7.00 -32.06
N ASP A 324 -6.19 7.00 -30.93
CA ASP A 324 -6.32 5.85 -30.04
C ASP A 324 -7.56 6.00 -29.14
N GLU A 325 -8.30 4.91 -28.90
CA GLU A 325 -9.52 4.91 -28.08
C GLU A 325 -9.24 5.21 -26.59
N ASP A 326 -8.02 4.94 -26.12
CA ASP A 326 -7.59 5.16 -24.75
C ASP A 326 -7.20 6.63 -24.46
N LEU A 327 -7.15 7.49 -25.48
CA LEU A 327 -6.87 8.91 -25.32
C LEU A 327 -8.15 9.70 -25.02
N SER A 328 -8.02 10.72 -24.18
CA SER A 328 -9.07 11.69 -23.91
C SER A 328 -8.52 13.12 -23.85
N ILE A 329 -9.40 14.13 -23.93
CA ILE A 329 -9.02 15.53 -23.76
C ILE A 329 -9.80 16.17 -22.60
N HIS A 330 -9.16 17.12 -21.92
CA HIS A 330 -9.76 17.95 -20.89
C HIS A 330 -9.29 19.40 -21.02
N ASP A 331 -9.87 20.30 -20.23
CA ASP A 331 -9.59 21.75 -20.21
C ASP A 331 -9.65 22.41 -21.60
N PHE A 332 -10.66 22.02 -22.41
CA PHE A 332 -10.78 22.54 -23.76
C PHE A 332 -11.23 23.99 -23.79
N ARG A 333 -10.39 24.83 -24.36
CA ARG A 333 -10.66 26.27 -24.59
C ARG A 333 -10.35 26.66 -26.01
N MET A 334 -11.17 27.54 -26.59
CA MET A 334 -10.95 28.09 -27.92
C MET A 334 -10.80 29.62 -27.85
N VAL A 335 -9.71 30.14 -28.40
CA VAL A 335 -9.42 31.56 -28.45
C VAL A 335 -9.34 31.99 -29.91
N SER A 336 -10.40 32.62 -30.40
CA SER A 336 -10.50 33.12 -31.77
C SER A 336 -9.89 34.51 -31.89
N GLY A 337 -8.91 34.65 -32.79
CA GLY A 337 -8.28 35.89 -33.17
C GLY A 337 -8.64 36.33 -34.60
N GLY A 338 -8.20 37.52 -34.99
CA GLY A 338 -8.49 38.07 -36.34
C GLY A 338 -7.78 37.32 -37.51
N THR A 339 -6.74 36.52 -37.20
CA THR A 339 -5.94 35.83 -38.21
C THR A 339 -5.89 34.31 -38.00
N HIS A 340 -6.11 33.85 -36.77
CA HIS A 340 -6.04 32.44 -36.40
C HIS A 340 -6.86 32.14 -35.15
N THR A 341 -7.13 30.88 -34.90
CA THR A 341 -7.81 30.36 -33.69
C THR A 341 -6.87 29.42 -32.96
N ASN A 342 -6.68 29.62 -31.66
CA ASN A 342 -5.97 28.69 -30.80
C ASN A 342 -6.96 27.71 -30.17
N LEU A 343 -6.66 26.43 -30.32
CA LEU A 343 -7.29 25.33 -29.59
C LEU A 343 -6.37 24.98 -28.44
N ILE A 344 -6.81 25.20 -27.22
CA ILE A 344 -6.07 24.95 -25.99
C ILE A 344 -6.77 23.81 -25.28
N PHE A 345 -6.07 22.73 -25.02
CA PHE A 345 -6.60 21.54 -24.35
C PHE A 345 -5.43 20.65 -23.90
N ASP A 346 -5.66 19.81 -22.91
CA ASP A 346 -4.69 18.80 -22.50
C ASP A 346 -5.16 17.41 -22.92
N VAL A 347 -4.20 16.53 -23.22
CA VAL A 347 -4.44 15.16 -23.67
C VAL A 347 -4.03 14.20 -22.58
N LEU A 348 -4.96 13.37 -22.14
CA LEU A 348 -4.69 12.32 -21.17
C LEU A 348 -4.33 11.02 -21.92
N ALA A 349 -3.12 10.51 -21.67
CA ALA A 349 -2.63 9.25 -22.20
C ALA A 349 -2.31 8.27 -21.06
N PRO A 350 -2.53 6.95 -21.23
CA PRO A 350 -2.15 5.98 -20.22
C PRO A 350 -0.62 5.88 -20.08
N PHE A 351 -0.12 5.53 -18.88
CA PHE A 351 1.30 5.23 -18.70
C PHE A 351 1.73 4.06 -19.58
N GLY A 352 2.85 4.25 -20.31
CA GLY A 352 3.37 3.25 -21.24
C GLY A 352 2.63 3.22 -22.59
N PHE A 353 1.97 4.32 -22.94
CA PHE A 353 1.36 4.49 -24.25
C PHE A 353 2.36 4.19 -25.39
N ARG A 354 1.86 3.68 -26.51
CA ARG A 354 2.68 3.20 -27.64
C ARG A 354 3.56 4.25 -28.33
N LEU A 355 3.17 5.52 -28.24
CA LEU A 355 3.92 6.66 -28.77
C LEU A 355 4.59 7.42 -27.62
N THR A 356 5.71 8.05 -27.90
CA THR A 356 6.28 9.07 -27.01
C THR A 356 5.45 10.35 -27.08
N ASP A 357 5.58 11.21 -26.07
CA ASP A 357 4.84 12.48 -26.03
C ASP A 357 5.12 13.36 -27.27
N GLU A 358 6.36 13.36 -27.78
CA GLU A 358 6.75 14.08 -28.99
C GLU A 358 6.10 13.50 -30.24
N GLU A 359 6.03 12.18 -30.35
CA GLU A 359 5.36 11.51 -31.48
C GLU A 359 3.85 11.73 -31.44
N LEU A 360 3.22 11.60 -30.26
CA LEU A 360 1.80 11.84 -30.07
C LEU A 360 1.44 13.30 -30.38
N LEU A 361 2.22 14.26 -29.87
CA LEU A 361 2.04 15.68 -30.18
C LEU A 361 2.10 15.94 -31.68
N THR A 362 3.05 15.32 -32.37
CA THR A 362 3.20 15.49 -33.83
C THR A 362 1.97 14.95 -34.57
N GLU A 363 1.46 13.77 -34.20
CA GLU A 363 0.27 13.16 -34.79
C GLU A 363 -0.99 14.01 -34.52
N ILE A 364 -1.11 14.60 -33.34
CA ILE A 364 -2.19 15.53 -33.00
C ILE A 364 -2.15 16.77 -33.88
N LEU A 365 -0.97 17.40 -34.00
CA LEU A 365 -0.78 18.61 -34.81
C LEU A 365 -1.13 18.38 -36.29
N GLU A 366 -0.70 17.26 -36.84
CA GLU A 366 -1.00 16.87 -38.23
C GLU A 366 -2.51 16.64 -38.43
N SER A 367 -3.13 15.91 -37.50
CA SER A 367 -4.56 15.60 -37.55
C SER A 367 -5.42 16.85 -37.42
N VAL A 368 -5.08 17.78 -36.55
CA VAL A 368 -5.77 19.07 -36.36
C VAL A 368 -5.64 19.91 -37.64
N LYS A 369 -4.44 20.00 -38.18
CA LYS A 369 -4.20 20.75 -39.44
C LYS A 369 -4.97 20.18 -40.65
N GLU A 370 -5.04 18.85 -40.76
CA GLU A 370 -5.80 18.18 -41.83
C GLU A 370 -7.32 18.43 -41.68
N HIS A 371 -7.84 18.43 -40.44
CA HIS A 371 -9.28 18.54 -40.20
C HIS A 371 -9.78 19.98 -40.18
N PHE A 372 -9.06 20.90 -39.50
CA PHE A 372 -9.50 22.29 -39.29
C PHE A 372 -8.79 23.30 -40.21
N GLY A 373 -7.65 22.92 -40.83
CA GLY A 373 -6.86 23.77 -41.73
C GLY A 373 -5.78 24.60 -41.04
N ASP A 374 -5.02 25.37 -41.82
CA ASP A 374 -3.80 26.08 -41.38
C ASP A 374 -4.06 27.25 -40.43
N ASN A 375 -5.30 27.68 -40.23
CA ASN A 375 -5.66 28.79 -39.35
C ASN A 375 -5.90 28.36 -37.89
N TYR A 376 -5.84 27.08 -37.59
CA TYR A 376 -5.99 26.54 -36.24
C TYR A 376 -4.65 26.11 -35.67
N TYR A 377 -4.32 26.61 -34.50
CA TYR A 377 -3.10 26.30 -33.77
C TYR A 377 -3.44 25.56 -32.49
N VAL A 378 -2.66 24.55 -32.18
CA VAL A 378 -2.83 23.73 -30.98
C VAL A 378 -1.85 24.18 -29.90
N VAL A 379 -2.36 24.36 -28.70
CA VAL A 379 -1.60 24.51 -27.47
C VAL A 379 -2.06 23.40 -26.53
N THR A 380 -1.24 22.38 -26.40
CA THR A 380 -1.60 21.19 -25.62
C THR A 380 -0.42 20.67 -24.82
N LYS A 381 -0.74 20.02 -23.72
CA LYS A 381 0.16 19.24 -22.89
C LYS A 381 -0.31 17.78 -22.88
N ILE A 382 0.61 16.85 -22.77
CA ILE A 382 0.26 15.43 -22.62
C ILE A 382 0.44 15.08 -21.17
N ASP A 383 -0.65 14.70 -20.52
CA ASP A 383 -0.70 14.21 -19.16
C ASP A 383 -0.85 12.69 -19.14
N HIS A 384 -0.30 12.04 -18.11
CA HIS A 384 -0.34 10.60 -17.99
C HIS A 384 -1.23 10.17 -16.84
N SER A 385 -2.25 9.35 -17.18
CA SER A 385 -3.11 8.73 -16.18
C SER A 385 -2.47 7.47 -15.62
N TYR A 386 -2.54 7.34 -14.30
CA TYR A 386 -2.18 6.11 -13.58
C TYR A 386 -3.42 5.29 -13.17
N ILE A 387 -4.58 5.65 -13.69
CA ILE A 387 -5.89 5.05 -13.40
C ILE A 387 -6.44 4.45 -14.68
#